data_d021049ad501db6497228446bc63fec7
#
_entry.id   d021049ad501db6497228446bc63fec7
#
_cell.length_a   1.000
_cell.length_b   1.000
_cell.length_c   1.000
_cell.angle_alpha   90.00
_cell.angle_beta   90.00
_cell.angle_gamma   90.00
#
_symmetry.space_group_name_H-M   'P 1'
#
loop_
_entity.id
_entity.type
_entity.pdbx_description
1 polymer ?
#
loop_
_entity_poly.entity_id
_entity_poly.type
_entity_poly.pdbx_seq_one_letter_code
_entity_poly.pdbx_strand_id
1 'polypeptide(L)'
;MSNSWSPMVLGACLVSLATPCSAGDTQVSPSIASARKDGALMIDWDALLPERERANFNTEPPAPIHDYLGERGAAARQTGSIAVNSKLSETKVKIPGFVVPLVVNDNGVVSEFFLVPYFGACIHVPPPPPNQIVYVKLAGGGVRLGSEEDAYWVTGTLHTQINGTSLAKAAYTLDASRMELYK
;
A
#
# COMPACT_ATOMS: atom_id res chain seq x y z
N MET A 1 -69.09 -50.68 -40.99
CA MET A 1 -69.77 -49.42 -40.82
C MET A 1 -69.64 -49.01 -39.39
N SER A 2 -68.77 -48.13 -39.07
CA SER A 2 -68.79 -47.20 -37.93
C SER A 2 -67.41 -46.70 -37.65
N ASN A 3 -67.19 -45.47 -37.90
CA ASN A 3 -65.97 -44.71 -37.65
C ASN A 3 -65.86 -44.43 -36.16
N SER A 4 -64.73 -44.70 -35.62
CA SER A 4 -64.38 -44.31 -34.26
C SER A 4 -63.23 -43.31 -34.34
N TRP A 5 -63.52 -42.05 -34.02
CA TRP A 5 -62.54 -41.01 -33.88
C TRP A 5 -62.06 -40.97 -32.43
N SER A 6 -60.75 -41.12 -32.24
CA SER A 6 -60.10 -40.85 -30.97
C SER A 6 -59.57 -39.41 -30.94
N PRO A 7 -59.79 -38.63 -29.89
CA PRO A 7 -59.18 -37.34 -29.76
C PRO A 7 -57.76 -37.46 -29.17
N MET A 8 -56.87 -36.71 -29.81
CA MET A 8 -55.47 -36.53 -29.46
C MET A 8 -55.38 -35.61 -28.25
N VAL A 9 -54.81 -36.12 -27.12
CA VAL A 9 -54.55 -35.34 -25.95
C VAL A 9 -53.19 -34.65 -26.11
N LEU A 10 -53.19 -33.35 -26.24
CA LEU A 10 -51.96 -32.50 -26.17
C LEU A 10 -51.53 -32.40 -24.71
N GLY A 11 -50.45 -33.08 -24.36
CA GLY A 11 -49.74 -32.86 -23.10
C GLY A 11 -48.95 -31.59 -23.15
N ALA A 12 -49.36 -30.57 -22.40
CA ALA A 12 -48.56 -29.35 -22.18
C ALA A 12 -47.40 -29.66 -21.25
N CYS A 13 -46.20 -29.63 -21.79
CA CYS A 13 -44.97 -29.73 -21.03
C CYS A 13 -44.67 -28.38 -20.37
N LEU A 14 -44.91 -28.24 -19.09
CA LEU A 14 -44.49 -27.10 -18.28
C LEU A 14 -42.97 -27.13 -18.09
N VAL A 15 -42.27 -26.33 -18.86
CA VAL A 15 -40.84 -26.09 -18.67
C VAL A 15 -40.71 -25.15 -17.48
N SER A 16 -40.27 -25.71 -16.34
CA SER A 16 -39.87 -24.95 -15.15
C SER A 16 -38.54 -24.22 -15.45
N LEU A 17 -38.61 -22.93 -15.66
CA LEU A 17 -37.44 -22.07 -15.73
C LEU A 17 -36.85 -21.91 -14.32
N ALA A 18 -35.83 -22.72 -14.00
CA ALA A 18 -34.99 -22.49 -12.85
C ALA A 18 -34.09 -21.26 -13.13
N THR A 19 -34.37 -20.16 -12.45
CA THR A 19 -33.47 -19.01 -12.41
C THR A 19 -32.18 -19.40 -11.70
N PRO A 20 -30.99 -19.22 -12.30
CA PRO A 20 -29.76 -19.39 -11.57
C PRO A 20 -29.65 -18.26 -10.55
N CYS A 21 -29.52 -18.66 -9.29
CA CYS A 21 -29.12 -17.78 -8.18
C CYS A 21 -27.72 -17.25 -8.51
N SER A 22 -27.64 -15.98 -8.92
CA SER A 22 -26.39 -15.28 -9.15
C SER A 22 -25.69 -15.17 -7.79
N ALA A 23 -24.67 -16.01 -7.57
CA ALA A 23 -23.73 -15.82 -6.48
C ALA A 23 -23.13 -14.43 -6.65
N GLY A 24 -23.30 -13.58 -5.63
CA GLY A 24 -22.78 -12.22 -5.65
C GLY A 24 -21.28 -12.24 -5.91
N ASP A 25 -20.90 -11.71 -7.07
CA ASP A 25 -19.54 -11.30 -7.35
C ASP A 25 -19.16 -10.26 -6.29
N THR A 26 -18.36 -10.70 -5.34
CA THR A 26 -17.66 -9.80 -4.44
C THR A 26 -16.68 -9.02 -5.32
N GLN A 27 -17.11 -7.87 -5.82
CA GLN A 27 -16.23 -6.94 -6.53
C GLN A 27 -15.12 -6.54 -5.58
N VAL A 28 -13.97 -7.17 -5.76
CA VAL A 28 -12.70 -6.74 -5.18
C VAL A 28 -12.43 -5.36 -5.75
N SER A 29 -12.41 -4.36 -4.88
CA SER A 29 -12.12 -2.97 -5.23
C SER A 29 -10.89 -2.86 -6.13
N PRO A 30 -10.92 -2.07 -7.21
CA PRO A 30 -9.87 -2.02 -8.24
C PRO A 30 -8.49 -1.54 -7.75
N SER A 31 -8.35 -1.10 -6.51
CA SER A 31 -7.09 -0.60 -5.94
C SER A 31 -6.02 -1.68 -5.69
N ILE A 32 -6.32 -2.98 -5.83
CA ILE A 32 -5.35 -4.08 -5.64
C ILE A 32 -5.03 -4.79 -6.96
N ALA A 33 -5.65 -4.41 -8.08
CA ALA A 33 -5.37 -4.98 -9.40
C ALA A 33 -4.22 -4.26 -10.11
N SER A 34 -3.16 -3.91 -9.39
CA SER A 34 -2.00 -3.29 -9.99
C SER A 34 -1.15 -4.33 -10.72
N ALA A 35 -0.76 -3.98 -11.94
CA ALA A 35 0.03 -4.81 -12.81
C ALA A 35 1.26 -5.40 -12.08
N ARG A 36 1.44 -6.72 -12.13
CA ARG A 36 2.67 -7.35 -11.68
C ARG A 36 3.75 -7.07 -12.72
N LYS A 37 4.64 -6.15 -12.42
CA LYS A 37 5.86 -5.93 -13.18
C LYS A 37 7.01 -6.58 -12.44
N ASP A 38 7.80 -7.43 -13.10
CA ASP A 38 8.92 -8.17 -12.52
C ASP A 38 8.54 -9.10 -11.33
N GLY A 39 7.30 -9.61 -11.32
CA GLY A 39 6.79 -10.48 -10.25
C GLY A 39 6.46 -9.77 -8.93
N ALA A 40 6.60 -8.45 -8.85
CA ALA A 40 6.22 -7.65 -7.71
C ALA A 40 4.82 -7.04 -7.91
N LEU A 41 4.03 -7.00 -6.85
CA LEU A 41 2.75 -6.31 -6.82
C LEU A 41 3.02 -4.80 -6.70
N MET A 42 2.61 -4.01 -7.69
CA MET A 42 2.64 -2.55 -7.55
C MET A 42 1.54 -2.12 -6.60
N ILE A 43 1.90 -1.35 -5.58
CA ILE A 43 0.97 -0.85 -4.58
C ILE A 43 1.16 0.65 -4.38
N ASP A 44 0.07 1.30 -3.98
CA ASP A 44 0.07 2.67 -3.49
C ASP A 44 -0.06 2.68 -1.96
N TRP A 45 0.03 3.86 -1.37
CA TRP A 45 0.03 4.04 0.08
C TRP A 45 -1.27 3.64 0.77
N ASP A 46 -2.41 3.77 0.09
CA ASP A 46 -3.73 3.33 0.56
C ASP A 46 -3.80 1.80 0.74
N ALA A 47 -3.06 1.03 -0.08
CA ALA A 47 -3.00 -0.42 0.04
C ALA A 47 -2.42 -0.91 1.37
N LEU A 48 -1.56 -0.12 2.01
CA LEU A 48 -0.99 -0.42 3.32
C LEU A 48 -2.04 -0.37 4.44
N LEU A 49 -3.12 0.38 4.25
CA LEU A 49 -4.18 0.53 5.24
C LEU A 49 -5.08 -0.70 5.30
N PRO A 50 -5.56 -1.07 6.50
CA PRO A 50 -6.70 -1.95 6.61
C PRO A 50 -7.91 -1.39 5.85
N GLU A 51 -8.74 -2.23 5.28
CA GLU A 51 -9.88 -1.83 4.45
C GLU A 51 -10.78 -0.79 5.14
N ARG A 52 -11.01 -0.95 6.45
CA ARG A 52 -11.82 0.00 7.25
C ARG A 52 -11.24 1.42 7.34
N GLU A 53 -9.94 1.60 7.12
CA GLU A 53 -9.25 2.89 7.23
C GLU A 53 -9.09 3.58 5.87
N ARG A 54 -9.20 2.85 4.74
CA ARG A 54 -9.00 3.39 3.39
C ARG A 54 -9.96 4.48 3.00
N ALA A 55 -11.24 4.38 3.42
CA ALA A 55 -12.27 5.33 3.06
C ALA A 55 -11.99 6.78 3.54
N ASN A 56 -11.17 6.93 4.57
CA ASN A 56 -10.79 8.22 5.17
C ASN A 56 -9.32 8.58 4.92
N PHE A 57 -8.65 7.87 4.02
CA PHE A 57 -7.24 8.10 3.76
C PHE A 57 -7.05 9.37 2.93
N ASN A 58 -6.21 10.26 3.42
CA ASN A 58 -5.76 11.46 2.73
C ASN A 58 -4.24 11.42 2.62
N THR A 59 -3.71 11.48 1.40
CA THR A 59 -2.28 11.53 1.10
C THR A 59 -1.71 12.95 1.13
N GLU A 60 -2.56 13.98 1.30
CA GLU A 60 -2.07 15.35 1.36
C GLU A 60 -1.15 15.53 2.57
N PRO A 61 0.03 16.14 2.36
CA PRO A 61 0.91 16.47 3.47
C PRO A 61 0.18 17.38 4.46
N PRO A 62 0.31 17.13 5.77
CA PRO A 62 -0.14 18.10 6.75
C PRO A 62 0.58 19.42 6.54
N ALA A 63 -0.08 20.54 6.81
CA ALA A 63 0.54 21.85 6.70
C ALA A 63 1.83 21.90 7.56
N PRO A 64 2.92 22.48 7.05
CA PRO A 64 4.14 22.67 7.83
C PRO A 64 3.81 23.43 9.12
N ILE A 65 4.23 22.89 10.25
CA ILE A 65 4.13 23.59 11.53
C ILE A 65 5.32 24.56 11.59
N HIS A 66 5.14 25.75 11.04
CA HIS A 66 6.09 26.84 11.26
C HIS A 66 5.77 27.47 12.61
N ASP A 67 6.55 27.12 13.63
CA ASP A 67 6.54 27.88 14.86
C ASP A 67 7.23 29.23 14.60
N TYR A 68 6.49 30.34 14.76
CA TYR A 68 7.00 31.71 14.63
C TYR A 68 8.13 32.02 15.64
N LEU A 69 8.46 31.12 16.54
CA LEU A 69 9.45 31.26 17.60
C LEU A 69 10.81 30.61 17.30
N GLY A 70 11.04 30.14 16.06
CA GLY A 70 12.32 29.59 15.61
C GLY A 70 12.47 28.09 15.87
N GLU A 71 13.50 27.51 15.27
CA GLU A 71 13.82 26.07 15.11
C GLU A 71 13.99 25.22 16.39
N ARG A 72 13.40 25.61 17.51
CA ARG A 72 13.50 24.94 18.82
C ARG A 72 12.20 24.32 19.31
N GLY A 73 11.20 24.19 18.45
CA GLY A 73 9.98 23.44 18.76
C GLY A 73 10.31 21.97 19.03
N ALA A 74 9.68 21.36 20.07
CA ALA A 74 9.78 19.93 20.27
C ALA A 74 9.35 19.21 18.99
N ALA A 75 10.10 18.19 18.57
CA ALA A 75 9.77 17.40 17.39
C ALA A 75 8.30 16.97 17.46
N ALA A 76 7.57 17.20 16.36
CA ALA A 76 6.15 16.89 16.31
C ALA A 76 5.94 15.40 16.59
N ARG A 77 5.04 15.09 17.53
CA ARG A 77 4.77 13.70 17.93
C ARG A 77 4.05 12.97 16.81
N GLN A 78 4.55 11.79 16.47
CA GLN A 78 3.85 10.88 15.57
C GLN A 78 2.49 10.48 16.18
N THR A 79 1.44 10.55 15.40
CA THR A 79 0.08 10.15 15.76
C THR A 79 -0.49 9.22 14.70
N GLY A 80 -1.67 8.64 14.96
CA GLY A 80 -2.40 7.83 13.99
C GLY A 80 -2.27 6.33 14.21
N SER A 81 -2.74 5.57 13.22
CA SER A 81 -2.94 4.14 13.33
C SER A 81 -1.65 3.34 13.13
N ILE A 82 -1.53 2.25 13.89
CA ILE A 82 -0.52 1.20 13.72
C ILE A 82 -1.10 -0.03 13.01
N ALA A 83 -2.40 -0.02 12.71
CA ALA A 83 -3.06 -1.17 12.11
C ALA A 83 -2.60 -1.38 10.66
N VAL A 84 -2.33 -2.62 10.31
CA VAL A 84 -1.73 -3.03 9.03
C VAL A 84 -2.70 -3.84 8.17
N ASN A 85 -2.46 -3.86 6.87
CA ASN A 85 -3.07 -4.81 5.95
C ASN A 85 -2.27 -6.12 5.94
N SER A 86 -2.71 -7.10 6.73
CA SER A 86 -2.02 -8.38 6.89
C SER A 86 -1.92 -9.19 5.59
N LYS A 87 -2.76 -8.92 4.58
CA LYS A 87 -2.71 -9.58 3.27
C LYS A 87 -1.43 -9.26 2.49
N LEU A 88 -0.72 -8.20 2.85
CA LEU A 88 0.54 -7.80 2.24
C LEU A 88 1.77 -8.40 2.92
N SER A 89 1.60 -9.10 4.05
CA SER A 89 2.73 -9.77 4.72
C SER A 89 3.37 -10.80 3.81
N GLU A 90 4.70 -10.87 3.80
CA GLU A 90 5.52 -11.77 2.98
C GLU A 90 5.27 -11.62 1.46
N THR A 91 4.70 -10.48 1.02
CA THR A 91 4.43 -10.24 -0.38
C THR A 91 5.54 -9.41 -1.01
N LYS A 92 5.98 -9.80 -2.21
CA LYS A 92 6.90 -8.99 -3.01
C LYS A 92 6.13 -7.81 -3.61
N VAL A 93 6.49 -6.60 -3.19
CA VAL A 93 5.82 -5.36 -3.60
C VAL A 93 6.77 -4.40 -4.29
N LYS A 94 6.20 -3.45 -5.04
CA LYS A 94 6.86 -2.27 -5.57
C LYS A 94 6.03 -1.06 -5.16
N ILE A 95 6.61 -0.16 -4.36
CA ILE A 95 5.94 1.00 -3.78
C ILE A 95 6.74 2.28 -4.07
N PRO A 96 6.10 3.40 -4.44
CA PRO A 96 6.78 4.67 -4.64
C PRO A 96 6.85 5.46 -3.35
N GLY A 97 7.88 6.30 -3.17
CA GLY A 97 7.95 7.19 -2.02
C GLY A 97 9.23 8.01 -1.96
N PHE A 98 9.29 8.85 -0.93
CA PHE A 98 10.44 9.67 -0.61
C PHE A 98 11.30 9.01 0.47
N VAL A 99 12.60 9.26 0.43
CA VAL A 99 13.57 8.61 1.31
C VAL A 99 13.95 9.54 2.45
N VAL A 100 13.80 9.03 3.69
CA VAL A 100 14.36 9.66 4.90
C VAL A 100 15.50 8.76 5.40
N PRO A 101 16.76 9.12 5.15
CA PRO A 101 17.92 8.28 5.48
C PRO A 101 18.03 8.05 6.99
N LEU A 102 18.35 6.81 7.38
CA LEU A 102 18.58 6.41 8.78
C LEU A 102 20.01 5.94 9.00
N VAL A 103 20.56 5.15 8.07
CA VAL A 103 21.93 4.66 8.12
C VAL A 103 22.65 5.09 6.86
N VAL A 104 23.62 5.96 7.01
CA VAL A 104 24.46 6.51 5.94
C VAL A 104 25.91 6.25 6.30
N ASN A 105 26.68 5.66 5.39
CA ASN A 105 28.12 5.43 5.62
C ASN A 105 28.94 6.69 5.24
N ASP A 106 30.25 6.67 5.53
CA ASP A 106 31.17 7.78 5.27
C ASP A 106 31.26 8.18 3.79
N ASN A 107 30.86 7.31 2.87
CA ASN A 107 30.83 7.57 1.43
C ASN A 107 29.47 8.11 0.95
N GLY A 108 28.53 8.44 1.85
CA GLY A 108 27.21 8.92 1.51
C GLY A 108 26.28 7.86 0.91
N VAL A 109 26.53 6.59 1.19
CA VAL A 109 25.68 5.47 0.77
C VAL A 109 24.68 5.15 1.85
N VAL A 110 23.40 5.14 1.49
CA VAL A 110 22.26 4.88 2.38
C VAL A 110 21.90 3.39 2.28
N SER A 111 21.89 2.69 3.40
CA SER A 111 21.54 1.28 3.49
C SER A 111 20.21 1.01 4.19
N GLU A 112 19.81 1.90 5.11
CA GLU A 112 18.53 1.82 5.82
C GLU A 112 17.87 3.20 5.85
N PHE A 113 16.55 3.23 5.63
CA PHE A 113 15.79 4.47 5.54
C PHE A 113 14.31 4.25 5.84
N PHE A 114 13.60 5.33 6.17
CA PHE A 114 12.15 5.34 6.05
C PHE A 114 11.74 5.72 4.63
N LEU A 115 10.82 4.97 4.06
CA LEU A 115 10.08 5.36 2.88
C LEU A 115 8.76 5.98 3.34
N VAL A 116 8.43 7.15 2.79
CA VAL A 116 7.28 7.97 3.21
C VAL A 116 6.50 8.47 1.99
N PRO A 117 5.18 8.78 2.13
CA PRO A 117 4.31 9.12 1.00
C PRO A 117 4.53 10.52 0.41
N TYR A 118 5.14 11.44 1.14
CA TYR A 118 5.34 12.82 0.69
C TYR A 118 6.70 13.36 1.14
N PHE A 119 7.20 14.32 0.38
CA PHE A 119 8.46 15.00 0.66
C PHE A 119 8.41 15.77 1.99
N GLY A 120 9.53 15.78 2.70
CA GLY A 120 9.69 16.52 3.96
C GLY A 120 9.08 15.83 5.19
N ALA A 121 8.41 14.69 5.02
CA ALA A 121 7.89 13.91 6.13
C ALA A 121 8.99 13.56 7.15
N CYS A 122 8.67 13.60 8.44
CA CYS A 122 9.58 13.35 9.57
C CYS A 122 10.69 14.39 9.78
N ILE A 123 10.90 15.33 8.87
CA ILE A 123 11.96 16.35 8.94
C ILE A 123 11.35 17.75 9.07
N HIS A 124 10.51 18.14 8.09
CA HIS A 124 9.90 19.47 8.00
C HIS A 124 8.43 19.50 8.39
N VAL A 125 7.78 18.35 8.36
CA VAL A 125 6.37 18.15 8.76
C VAL A 125 6.28 16.97 9.71
N PRO A 126 5.20 16.87 10.52
CA PRO A 126 5.01 15.76 11.43
C PRO A 126 5.16 14.40 10.74
N PRO A 127 5.68 13.37 11.44
CA PRO A 127 5.73 12.04 10.89
C PRO A 127 4.33 11.53 10.49
N PRO A 128 4.18 10.84 9.34
CA PRO A 128 2.95 10.15 9.01
C PRO A 128 2.56 9.13 10.09
N PRO A 129 1.31 8.63 10.08
CA PRO A 129 0.93 7.51 10.92
C PRO A 129 1.88 6.31 10.73
N PRO A 130 2.12 5.49 11.75
CA PRO A 130 3.04 4.34 11.63
C PRO A 130 2.73 3.40 10.45
N ASN A 131 1.45 3.22 10.10
CA ASN A 131 1.04 2.40 8.95
C ASN A 131 1.20 3.10 7.59
N GLN A 132 1.72 4.31 7.58
CA GLN A 132 2.11 5.09 6.41
C GLN A 132 3.62 5.39 6.38
N ILE A 133 4.40 4.61 7.12
CA ILE A 133 5.87 4.59 7.06
C ILE A 133 6.31 3.15 6.86
N VAL A 134 7.23 2.95 5.92
CA VAL A 134 7.89 1.66 5.68
C VAL A 134 9.36 1.78 6.05
N TYR A 135 9.83 0.96 6.99
CA TYR A 135 11.25 0.83 7.30
C TYR A 135 11.91 -0.06 6.27
N VAL A 136 12.85 0.48 5.52
CA VAL A 136 13.50 -0.21 4.40
C VAL A 136 14.92 -0.60 4.76
N LYS A 137 15.27 -1.86 4.50
CA LYS A 137 16.64 -2.38 4.48
C LYS A 137 17.01 -2.72 3.05
N LEU A 138 18.03 -2.08 2.51
CA LEU A 138 18.44 -2.29 1.14
C LEU A 138 19.57 -3.32 1.05
N ALA A 139 19.31 -4.42 0.36
CA ALA A 139 20.32 -5.44 0.08
C ALA A 139 21.45 -4.88 -0.83
N GLY A 140 22.63 -5.50 -0.75
CA GLY A 140 23.75 -5.14 -1.63
C GLY A 140 24.58 -3.94 -1.19
N GLY A 141 24.44 -3.50 0.08
CA GLY A 141 25.31 -2.47 0.65
C GLY A 141 24.82 -1.04 0.52
N GLY A 142 23.61 -0.83 0.00
CA GLY A 142 22.98 0.48 -0.07
C GLY A 142 23.07 1.18 -1.43
N VAL A 143 22.61 2.42 -1.47
CA VAL A 143 22.55 3.26 -2.69
C VAL A 143 22.97 4.70 -2.36
N ARG A 144 23.58 5.37 -3.32
CA ARG A 144 23.78 6.82 -3.25
C ARG A 144 22.52 7.49 -3.79
N LEU A 145 21.90 8.34 -2.98
CA LEU A 145 20.73 9.13 -3.38
C LEU A 145 21.14 10.27 -4.32
N GLY A 146 20.21 10.70 -5.17
CA GLY A 146 20.29 11.91 -5.95
C GLY A 146 19.94 13.14 -5.12
N SER A 147 18.86 13.85 -5.50
CA SER A 147 18.32 14.94 -4.69
C SER A 147 17.47 14.42 -3.53
N GLU A 148 17.38 15.20 -2.45
CA GLU A 148 16.46 14.90 -1.33
C GLU A 148 14.99 14.94 -1.76
N GLU A 149 14.67 15.68 -2.82
CA GLU A 149 13.33 15.81 -3.41
C GLU A 149 12.97 14.66 -4.35
N ASP A 150 13.94 13.78 -4.67
CA ASP A 150 13.71 12.67 -5.57
C ASP A 150 12.82 11.62 -4.90
N ALA A 151 11.76 11.23 -5.60
CA ALA A 151 10.98 10.05 -5.25
C ALA A 151 11.58 8.79 -5.88
N TYR A 152 11.39 7.65 -5.25
CA TYR A 152 11.92 6.37 -5.70
C TYR A 152 10.88 5.28 -5.71
N TRP A 153 10.97 4.39 -6.68
CA TRP A 153 10.35 3.08 -6.63
C TRP A 153 11.23 2.13 -5.81
N VAL A 154 10.67 1.53 -4.78
CA VAL A 154 11.36 0.52 -3.98
C VAL A 154 10.66 -0.83 -4.13
N THR A 155 11.44 -1.87 -4.48
CA THR A 155 10.95 -3.23 -4.70
C THR A 155 11.57 -4.17 -3.69
N GLY A 156 10.76 -4.96 -3.01
CA GLY A 156 11.23 -5.91 -2.00
C GLY A 156 10.12 -6.76 -1.41
N THR A 157 10.45 -7.55 -0.38
CA THR A 157 9.48 -8.33 0.38
C THR A 157 8.99 -7.50 1.56
N LEU A 158 7.67 -7.30 1.65
CA LEU A 158 7.03 -6.52 2.70
C LEU A 158 6.65 -7.41 3.89
N HIS A 159 6.98 -6.95 5.09
CA HIS A 159 6.66 -7.62 6.36
C HIS A 159 5.82 -6.69 7.23
N THR A 160 4.83 -7.25 7.91
CA THR A 160 4.02 -6.52 8.90
C THR A 160 4.73 -6.52 10.25
N GLN A 161 5.94 -5.98 10.26
CA GLN A 161 6.81 -5.88 11.43
C GLN A 161 7.06 -4.42 11.80
N ILE A 162 6.82 -4.10 13.07
CA ILE A 162 7.06 -2.76 13.61
C ILE A 162 8.56 -2.57 13.82
N ASN A 163 9.06 -1.49 13.23
CA ASN A 163 10.40 -0.98 13.48
C ASN A 163 10.32 0.52 13.78
N GLY A 164 11.35 1.05 14.43
CA GLY A 164 11.37 2.48 14.73
C GLY A 164 12.69 2.97 15.21
N THR A 165 12.81 4.28 15.17
CA THR A 165 13.94 5.06 15.69
C THR A 165 13.42 6.13 16.63
N SER A 166 14.29 7.01 17.11
CA SER A 166 13.88 8.23 17.83
C SER A 166 13.06 9.19 16.94
N LEU A 167 13.17 9.06 15.61
CA LEU A 167 12.49 9.92 14.65
C LEU A 167 11.02 9.53 14.48
N ALA A 168 10.74 8.26 14.22
CA ALA A 168 9.38 7.75 14.02
C ALA A 168 9.32 6.21 14.18
N LYS A 169 8.09 5.68 14.21
CA LYS A 169 7.78 4.24 14.12
C LYS A 169 7.20 3.93 12.76
N ALA A 170 7.59 2.80 12.19
CA ALA A 170 7.03 2.22 10.98
C ALA A 170 6.29 0.93 11.35
N ALA A 171 5.08 0.71 10.81
CA ALA A 171 4.34 -0.53 11.03
C ALA A 171 4.71 -1.62 10.02
N TYR A 172 5.49 -1.28 9.01
CA TYR A 172 5.98 -2.18 7.97
C TYR A 172 7.50 -2.14 7.88
N THR A 173 8.06 -3.29 7.51
CA THR A 173 9.47 -3.43 7.12
C THR A 173 9.52 -3.96 5.69
N LEU A 174 10.43 -3.45 4.87
CA LEU A 174 10.66 -3.88 3.51
C LEU A 174 12.12 -4.32 3.33
N ASP A 175 12.33 -5.61 3.09
CA ASP A 175 13.61 -6.13 2.66
C ASP A 175 13.77 -5.87 1.17
N ALA A 176 14.35 -4.71 0.85
CA ALA A 176 14.43 -4.20 -0.51
C ALA A 176 15.56 -4.83 -1.30
N SER A 177 15.22 -5.31 -2.49
CA SER A 177 16.16 -5.88 -3.46
C SER A 177 16.52 -4.92 -4.59
N ARG A 178 15.72 -3.86 -4.81
CA ARG A 178 15.92 -2.90 -5.90
C ARG A 178 15.32 -1.55 -5.55
N MET A 179 16.00 -0.50 -6.00
CA MET A 179 15.57 0.89 -5.89
C MET A 179 15.80 1.62 -7.20
N GLU A 180 14.84 2.38 -7.68
CA GLU A 180 14.85 3.08 -8.97
C GLU A 180 14.26 4.48 -8.80
N LEU A 181 14.78 5.47 -9.52
CA LEU A 181 14.20 6.80 -9.53
C LEU A 181 12.77 6.77 -10.09
N TYR A 182 11.85 7.43 -9.40
CA TYR A 182 10.48 7.62 -9.87
C TYR A 182 10.48 8.67 -10.98
N LYS A 183 10.07 8.30 -12.20
CA LYS A 183 10.00 9.16 -13.38
C LYS A 183 8.57 9.27 -13.88
#